data_fdd5b67f5a69941c4c3e824647c0da7d
#
_entry.id   fdd5b67f5a69941c4c3e824647c0da7d
#
_cell.length_a   1.000
_cell.length_b   1.000
_cell.length_c   1.000
_cell.angle_alpha   90.00
_cell.angle_beta   90.00
_cell.angle_gamma   90.00
#
_symmetry.space_group_name_H-M   'P 1'
#
loop_
_entity.id
_entity.type
_entity.pdbx_description
1 polymer ?
#
loop_
_entity_poly.entity_id
_entity_poly.type
_entity_poly.pdbx_seq_one_letter_code
_entity_poly.pdbx_strand_id
1 'polypeptide(L)'
;MARPRTDRRTNGLQLRLLPSEPGVRDRAPVARHTNGVTVGSAISLFSGAGGLDLGIEAAGFRTLAAVEWDEDAADTMEKNATAFFPDLREVLRADLYPLATGAGGGVDTPDILKAAGLGRRERPDLLVGGPPCVAFSKSGFWLDWKRDGIDPAASLLQAYTKVLAEAKPRFFILENVYALTFNNKASKPAFERLLKEVEAAGYQYRWEVLNAADHGVPQARPRMFLVGSRKREPLPDLPEATHSGRWERRASSTGALPHITTGEALAGLITQPESEEVVRGQWGHLLPEIPPGDNYLHYTERKGHPNPLFEWRSRYWSFLLKLDPMRPAPTIQAQPGPNVGPFHWENRRLRVPELRRLFTFPDDFEFVGRRASVQAQVGNSVPPLLAQRVAEQITSLI
;
A
#
# COMPACT_ATOMS: atom_id res chain seq x y z
N MET A 1 -32.64 53.51 -40.15
CA MET A 1 -32.40 53.56 -38.68
C MET A 1 -32.43 52.13 -38.14
N ALA A 2 -31.25 51.54 -37.92
CA ALA A 2 -31.10 50.28 -37.18
C ALA A 2 -29.80 50.34 -36.43
N ARG A 3 -29.85 50.18 -35.12
CA ARG A 3 -28.72 50.23 -34.20
C ARG A 3 -27.89 48.93 -34.24
N PRO A 4 -26.57 48.97 -34.09
CA PRO A 4 -25.75 47.78 -34.03
C PRO A 4 -25.81 47.17 -32.60
N ARG A 5 -25.92 45.86 -32.51
CA ARG A 5 -25.73 45.05 -31.26
C ARG A 5 -24.28 44.69 -31.15
N THR A 6 -23.60 45.31 -30.21
CA THR A 6 -22.37 44.81 -29.62
C THR A 6 -22.72 43.88 -28.49
N ASP A 7 -22.22 42.66 -28.50
CA ASP A 7 -21.91 41.96 -27.24
C ASP A 7 -20.87 40.86 -27.50
N ARG A 8 -19.62 41.20 -27.25
CA ARG A 8 -18.54 40.22 -27.10
C ARG A 8 -18.42 39.93 -25.63
N ARG A 9 -18.96 38.82 -25.19
CA ARG A 9 -18.61 38.24 -23.87
C ARG A 9 -17.36 37.39 -24.04
N THR A 10 -16.23 37.94 -23.71
CA THR A 10 -15.01 37.23 -23.38
C THR A 10 -15.23 36.54 -22.05
N ASN A 11 -15.45 35.24 -22.08
CA ASN A 11 -15.39 34.40 -20.90
C ASN A 11 -13.92 34.27 -20.46
N GLY A 12 -13.49 35.20 -19.62
CA GLY A 12 -12.28 35.04 -18.84
C GLY A 12 -12.47 33.91 -17.84
N LEU A 13 -11.80 32.79 -18.02
CA LEU A 13 -11.59 31.81 -16.97
C LEU A 13 -10.84 32.52 -15.82
N GLN A 14 -11.57 33.03 -14.85
CA GLN A 14 -10.99 33.37 -13.56
C GLN A 14 -10.53 32.05 -12.91
N LEU A 15 -9.22 31.82 -12.93
CA LEU A 15 -8.59 30.93 -11.97
C LEU A 15 -9.06 31.38 -10.57
N ARG A 16 -10.00 30.66 -9.99
CA ARG A 16 -10.29 30.79 -8.56
C ARG A 16 -9.02 30.40 -7.83
N LEU A 17 -8.32 31.39 -7.34
CA LEU A 17 -7.29 31.22 -6.34
C LEU A 17 -7.87 30.35 -5.24
N LEU A 18 -7.19 29.26 -4.92
CA LEU A 18 -7.50 28.40 -3.78
C LEU A 18 -7.63 29.31 -2.55
N PRO A 19 -8.64 29.10 -1.67
CA PRO A 19 -8.74 29.85 -0.44
C PRO A 19 -7.45 29.66 0.35
N SER A 20 -6.88 30.80 0.79
CA SER A 20 -5.76 30.85 1.71
C SER A 20 -6.03 29.97 2.92
N GLU A 21 -5.14 29.01 3.13
CA GLU A 21 -4.90 28.20 4.31
C GLU A 21 -6.12 27.73 5.13
N PRO A 22 -6.61 26.50 4.89
CA PRO A 22 -7.13 25.73 6.02
C PRO A 22 -5.90 25.41 6.89
N GLY A 23 -5.96 25.78 8.16
CA GLY A 23 -4.91 25.53 9.13
C GLY A 23 -4.34 24.12 8.95
N VAL A 24 -3.00 24.04 8.88
CA VAL A 24 -2.26 22.79 8.88
C VAL A 24 -2.73 22.00 10.08
N ARG A 25 -3.70 21.11 9.88
CA ARG A 25 -4.05 20.12 10.90
C ARG A 25 -2.79 19.29 11.06
N ASP A 26 -2.28 19.20 12.27
CA ASP A 26 -1.14 18.38 12.62
C ASP A 26 -1.32 17.01 11.97
N ARG A 27 -0.61 16.81 10.87
CA ARG A 27 -0.50 15.49 10.24
C ARG A 27 0.43 14.74 11.15
N ALA A 28 -0.11 13.85 11.95
CA ALA A 28 0.73 12.89 12.62
C ALA A 28 1.43 12.08 11.50
N PRO A 29 2.73 12.32 11.20
CA PRO A 29 3.52 11.30 10.56
C PRO A 29 3.37 10.06 11.41
N VAL A 30 3.53 8.87 10.85
CA VAL A 30 3.60 7.65 11.64
C VAL A 30 4.53 7.96 12.80
N ALA A 31 4.00 7.92 14.02
CA ALA A 31 4.72 8.46 15.17
C ALA A 31 6.02 7.67 15.33
N ARG A 32 7.16 8.37 15.33
CA ARG A 32 8.39 7.79 15.87
C ARG A 32 8.06 7.42 17.31
N HIS A 33 8.11 6.12 17.62
CA HIS A 33 7.94 5.54 18.96
C HIS A 33 7.08 6.37 19.92
N THR A 34 5.80 6.02 20.05
CA THR A 34 4.98 6.57 21.10
C THR A 34 5.52 6.09 22.44
N ASN A 35 6.13 6.99 23.21
CA ASN A 35 6.39 6.90 24.64
C ASN A 35 7.29 5.73 25.18
N GLY A 36 8.13 5.11 24.38
CA GLY A 36 9.16 4.19 24.91
C GLY A 36 8.66 2.84 25.48
N VAL A 37 7.37 2.53 25.39
CA VAL A 37 6.83 1.26 25.86
C VAL A 37 6.90 0.24 24.74
N THR A 38 7.79 -0.74 24.88
CA THR A 38 7.80 -1.94 24.02
C THR A 38 6.68 -2.87 24.46
N VAL A 39 5.80 -3.23 23.53
CA VAL A 39 4.66 -4.12 23.77
C VAL A 39 5.04 -5.57 23.50
N GLY A 40 5.87 -5.83 22.50
CA GLY A 40 6.30 -7.16 22.13
C GLY A 40 7.26 -7.19 20.96
N SER A 41 7.78 -8.38 20.70
CA SER A 41 8.71 -8.67 19.61
C SER A 41 7.99 -9.11 18.34
N ALA A 42 8.52 -8.73 17.17
CA ALA A 42 7.96 -9.11 15.88
C ALA A 42 9.00 -9.72 14.94
N ILE A 43 8.53 -10.60 14.05
CA ILE A 43 9.24 -11.08 12.87
C ILE A 43 8.43 -10.70 11.66
N SER A 44 9.09 -10.17 10.63
CA SER A 44 8.48 -9.72 9.38
C SER A 44 8.89 -10.63 8.23
N LEU A 45 7.91 -11.06 7.44
CA LEU A 45 8.12 -11.84 6.22
C LEU A 45 7.64 -11.02 5.02
N PHE A 46 8.37 -11.10 3.91
CA PHE A 46 8.05 -10.31 2.71
C PHE A 46 7.98 -8.82 3.04
N SER A 47 8.96 -8.35 3.77
CA SER A 47 8.95 -7.03 4.43
C SER A 47 8.90 -5.87 3.44
N GLY A 48 9.36 -6.08 2.19
CA GLY A 48 9.52 -5.00 1.23
C GLY A 48 10.40 -3.88 1.80
N ALA A 49 10.01 -2.65 1.58
CA ALA A 49 10.70 -1.49 2.16
C ALA A 49 10.30 -1.19 3.62
N GLY A 50 9.68 -2.13 4.34
CA GLY A 50 9.34 -1.95 5.75
C GLY A 50 8.08 -1.11 6.03
N GLY A 51 7.15 -0.98 5.07
CA GLY A 51 5.93 -0.19 5.29
C GLY A 51 5.01 -0.77 6.37
N LEU A 52 4.83 -2.10 6.39
CA LEU A 52 4.10 -2.80 7.45
C LEU A 52 4.85 -2.70 8.78
N ASP A 53 6.19 -2.84 8.74
CA ASP A 53 7.08 -2.79 9.88
C ASP A 53 7.06 -1.43 10.58
N LEU A 54 7.09 -0.32 9.82
CA LEU A 54 6.92 1.03 10.37
C LEU A 54 5.61 1.17 11.16
N GLY A 55 4.55 0.56 10.65
CA GLY A 55 3.25 0.60 11.34
C GLY A 55 3.24 -0.18 12.64
N ILE A 56 3.80 -1.39 12.68
CA ILE A 56 3.87 -2.18 13.91
C ILE A 56 4.82 -1.58 14.93
N GLU A 57 5.95 -0.99 14.48
CA GLU A 57 6.86 -0.24 15.35
C GLU A 57 6.15 0.96 16.01
N ALA A 58 5.36 1.71 15.23
CA ALA A 58 4.57 2.80 15.75
C ALA A 58 3.50 2.34 16.76
N ALA A 59 3.01 1.12 16.64
CA ALA A 59 2.09 0.49 17.58
C ALA A 59 2.78 -0.11 18.83
N GLY A 60 4.12 -0.05 18.90
CA GLY A 60 4.90 -0.48 20.08
C GLY A 60 5.56 -1.86 19.95
N PHE A 61 5.37 -2.56 18.84
CA PHE A 61 6.16 -3.80 18.57
C PHE A 61 7.59 -3.45 18.16
N ARG A 62 8.49 -4.44 18.29
CA ARG A 62 9.88 -4.34 17.86
C ARG A 62 10.17 -5.42 16.83
N THR A 63 10.50 -5.00 15.63
CA THR A 63 10.92 -5.90 14.54
C THR A 63 12.32 -6.39 14.83
N LEU A 64 12.48 -7.68 15.14
CA LEU A 64 13.77 -8.29 15.46
C LEU A 64 14.49 -8.83 14.22
N ALA A 65 13.73 -9.36 13.25
CA ALA A 65 14.25 -9.84 11.98
C ALA A 65 13.21 -9.61 10.88
N ALA A 66 13.71 -9.34 9.69
CA ALA A 66 12.93 -9.20 8.46
C ALA A 66 13.43 -10.19 7.40
N VAL A 67 12.54 -10.71 6.56
CA VAL A 67 12.89 -11.53 5.41
C VAL A 67 12.41 -10.84 4.14
N GLU A 68 13.34 -10.51 3.26
CA GLU A 68 13.08 -9.86 1.98
C GLU A 68 14.05 -10.39 0.91
N TRP A 69 13.56 -10.64 -0.28
CA TRP A 69 14.36 -11.19 -1.38
C TRP A 69 14.88 -10.11 -2.34
N ASP A 70 14.20 -8.96 -2.42
CA ASP A 70 14.60 -7.83 -3.26
C ASP A 70 15.71 -7.04 -2.57
N GLU A 71 16.87 -6.96 -3.23
CA GLU A 71 18.08 -6.32 -2.69
C GLU A 71 17.85 -4.84 -2.34
N ASP A 72 17.22 -4.06 -3.24
CA ASP A 72 16.98 -2.64 -3.01
C ASP A 72 16.00 -2.41 -1.85
N ALA A 73 15.02 -3.30 -1.67
CA ALA A 73 14.07 -3.22 -0.57
C ALA A 73 14.73 -3.58 0.77
N ALA A 74 15.57 -4.62 0.77
CA ALA A 74 16.38 -4.99 1.95
C ALA A 74 17.35 -3.86 2.33
N ASP A 75 18.06 -3.29 1.35
CA ASP A 75 18.93 -2.12 1.55
C ASP A 75 18.17 -0.91 2.11
N THR A 76 16.92 -0.71 1.67
CA THR A 76 16.05 0.34 2.21
C THR A 76 15.74 0.11 3.68
N MET A 77 15.42 -1.10 4.10
CA MET A 77 15.20 -1.40 5.53
C MET A 77 16.47 -1.19 6.35
N GLU A 78 17.61 -1.70 5.91
CA GLU A 78 18.90 -1.55 6.60
C GLU A 78 19.31 -0.07 6.71
N LYS A 79 19.13 0.71 5.65
CA LYS A 79 19.42 2.16 5.63
C LYS A 79 18.63 2.91 6.72
N ASN A 80 17.42 2.48 6.99
CA ASN A 80 16.51 3.10 7.94
C ASN A 80 16.51 2.43 9.33
N ALA A 81 17.30 1.37 9.53
CA ALA A 81 17.29 0.56 10.76
C ALA A 81 17.48 1.39 12.01
N THR A 82 18.55 2.19 12.08
CA THR A 82 18.88 3.00 13.26
C THR A 82 17.77 3.99 13.65
N ALA A 83 17.06 4.55 12.67
CA ALA A 83 16.08 5.58 12.92
C ALA A 83 14.69 5.02 13.24
N PHE A 84 14.32 3.88 12.62
CA PHE A 84 12.95 3.38 12.63
C PHE A 84 12.78 1.96 13.13
N PHE A 85 13.84 1.13 13.09
CA PHE A 85 13.83 -0.27 13.50
C PHE A 85 15.00 -0.57 14.45
N PRO A 86 15.02 0.06 15.64
CA PRO A 86 16.23 0.06 16.52
C PRO A 86 16.62 -1.31 17.04
N ASP A 87 15.70 -2.26 17.08
CA ASP A 87 15.92 -3.63 17.55
C ASP A 87 16.09 -4.64 16.40
N LEU A 88 16.06 -4.17 15.13
CA LEU A 88 16.30 -5.00 13.96
C LEU A 88 17.74 -5.53 13.96
N ARG A 89 17.88 -6.83 14.03
CA ARG A 89 19.17 -7.52 14.09
C ARG A 89 19.69 -7.90 12.72
N GLU A 90 18.78 -8.36 11.85
CA GLU A 90 19.14 -8.86 10.53
C GLU A 90 17.96 -8.71 9.54
N VAL A 91 18.30 -8.33 8.32
CA VAL A 91 17.41 -8.47 7.14
C VAL A 91 17.92 -9.66 6.34
N LEU A 92 17.24 -10.79 6.46
CA LEU A 92 17.55 -12.00 5.69
C LEU A 92 17.15 -11.81 4.22
N ARG A 93 18.14 -11.77 3.32
CA ARG A 93 17.96 -11.64 1.89
C ARG A 93 17.66 -13.00 1.29
N ALA A 94 16.40 -13.43 1.33
CA ALA A 94 16.01 -14.78 0.97
C ALA A 94 14.64 -14.87 0.30
N ASP A 95 14.56 -15.79 -0.68
CA ASP A 95 13.28 -16.24 -1.23
C ASP A 95 12.67 -17.31 -0.32
N LEU A 96 11.44 -17.12 0.09
CA LEU A 96 10.69 -18.09 0.90
C LEU A 96 9.95 -19.16 0.05
N TYR A 97 10.06 -19.13 -1.27
CA TYR A 97 9.45 -20.14 -2.13
C TYR A 97 9.96 -21.57 -1.86
N PRO A 98 11.28 -21.81 -1.65
CA PRO A 98 11.78 -23.13 -1.26
C PRO A 98 11.16 -23.67 0.02
N LEU A 99 10.90 -22.80 1.00
CA LEU A 99 10.26 -23.18 2.26
C LEU A 99 8.83 -23.73 2.03
N ALA A 100 8.09 -23.14 1.09
CA ALA A 100 6.73 -23.57 0.76
C ALA A 100 6.68 -24.90 0.02
N THR A 101 7.65 -25.14 -0.87
CA THR A 101 7.65 -26.31 -1.76
C THR A 101 8.42 -27.51 -1.20
N GLY A 102 9.21 -27.31 -0.15
CA GLY A 102 10.12 -28.34 0.38
C GLY A 102 11.35 -28.53 -0.48
N ALA A 103 11.61 -27.67 -1.47
CA ALA A 103 12.84 -27.66 -2.23
C ALA A 103 13.98 -27.22 -1.29
N GLY A 104 15.05 -27.99 -1.20
CA GLY A 104 16.20 -27.65 -0.37
C GLY A 104 16.89 -26.36 -0.82
N GLY A 105 17.61 -25.67 0.08
CA GLY A 105 18.50 -24.56 -0.25
C GLY A 105 17.94 -23.15 -0.02
N GLY A 106 16.93 -22.98 0.81
CA GLY A 106 16.40 -21.69 1.25
C GLY A 106 16.54 -21.49 2.75
N VAL A 107 16.16 -20.31 3.23
CA VAL A 107 16.02 -19.99 4.65
C VAL A 107 14.86 -20.79 5.24
N ASP A 108 15.06 -21.40 6.40
CA ASP A 108 14.01 -22.09 7.15
C ASP A 108 13.56 -21.31 8.39
N THR A 109 12.53 -21.77 9.08
CA THR A 109 12.01 -21.12 10.28
C THR A 109 13.05 -21.03 11.42
N PRO A 110 13.86 -22.07 11.70
CA PRO A 110 14.98 -21.98 12.64
C PRO A 110 15.98 -20.87 12.30
N ASP A 111 16.32 -20.68 11.03
CA ASP A 111 17.22 -19.60 10.59
C ASP A 111 16.61 -18.23 10.86
N ILE A 112 15.32 -18.05 10.56
CA ILE A 112 14.58 -16.80 10.83
C ILE A 112 14.58 -16.49 12.34
N LEU A 113 14.29 -17.49 13.18
CA LEU A 113 14.29 -17.33 14.63
C LEU A 113 15.69 -16.99 15.15
N LYS A 114 16.73 -17.59 14.59
CA LYS A 114 18.13 -17.30 14.93
C LYS A 114 18.50 -15.87 14.54
N ALA A 115 18.13 -15.41 13.34
CA ALA A 115 18.33 -14.02 12.91
C ALA A 115 17.65 -13.02 13.86
N ALA A 116 16.46 -13.35 14.34
CA ALA A 116 15.77 -12.59 15.38
C ALA A 116 16.43 -12.71 16.77
N GLY A 117 17.46 -13.52 16.91
CA GLY A 117 18.14 -13.82 18.20
C GLY A 117 17.27 -14.54 19.20
N LEU A 118 16.27 -15.27 18.72
CA LEU A 118 15.37 -16.04 19.55
C LEU A 118 15.90 -17.47 19.71
N GLY A 119 15.97 -17.94 20.96
CA GLY A 119 16.37 -19.28 21.28
C GLY A 119 15.28 -20.31 20.94
N ARG A 120 15.63 -21.62 20.97
CA ARG A 120 14.71 -22.71 20.60
C ARG A 120 13.37 -22.72 21.34
N ARG A 121 13.30 -22.14 22.55
CA ARG A 121 12.06 -22.08 23.37
C ARG A 121 11.39 -20.72 23.33
N GLU A 122 12.05 -19.71 22.81
CA GLU A 122 11.50 -18.36 22.69
C GLU A 122 10.61 -18.25 21.45
N ARG A 123 9.65 -17.38 21.52
CA ARG A 123 8.66 -17.16 20.47
C ARG A 123 8.47 -15.68 20.26
N PRO A 124 8.33 -15.20 19.02
CA PRO A 124 7.94 -13.83 18.80
C PRO A 124 6.50 -13.60 19.30
N ASP A 125 6.21 -12.39 19.73
CA ASP A 125 4.83 -12.03 20.06
C ASP A 125 3.99 -11.89 18.79
N LEU A 126 4.56 -11.35 17.72
CA LEU A 126 3.88 -11.05 16.48
C LEU A 126 4.64 -11.60 15.27
N LEU A 127 3.93 -12.22 14.33
CA LEU A 127 4.39 -12.50 12.96
C LEU A 127 3.62 -11.62 12.01
N VAL A 128 4.32 -10.83 11.19
CA VAL A 128 3.68 -10.03 10.15
C VAL A 128 4.17 -10.42 8.77
N GLY A 129 3.36 -10.13 7.73
CA GLY A 129 3.81 -10.32 6.35
C GLY A 129 2.77 -10.03 5.31
N GLY A 130 3.26 -9.59 4.15
CA GLY A 130 2.49 -9.34 2.94
C GLY A 130 2.99 -10.20 1.78
N PRO A 131 2.69 -11.51 1.73
CA PRO A 131 3.19 -12.38 0.67
C PRO A 131 2.76 -11.87 -0.71
N PRO A 132 3.66 -11.86 -1.72
CA PRO A 132 3.38 -11.33 -3.05
C PRO A 132 2.18 -12.01 -3.71
N CYS A 133 1.36 -11.21 -4.39
CA CYS A 133 0.10 -11.63 -4.98
C CYS A 133 0.08 -11.49 -6.51
N VAL A 134 1.15 -11.90 -7.18
CA VAL A 134 1.30 -11.74 -8.63
C VAL A 134 0.14 -12.40 -9.40
N ALA A 135 -0.35 -13.54 -8.93
CA ALA A 135 -1.45 -14.28 -9.56
C ALA A 135 -2.82 -13.61 -9.47
N PHE A 136 -3.06 -12.86 -8.40
CA PHE A 136 -4.38 -12.29 -8.11
C PHE A 136 -4.47 -10.80 -8.46
N SER A 137 -3.35 -10.14 -8.79
CA SER A 137 -3.35 -8.74 -9.21
C SER A 137 -3.78 -8.59 -10.66
N LYS A 138 -4.40 -7.44 -11.00
CA LYS A 138 -4.78 -7.12 -12.38
C LYS A 138 -3.57 -7.10 -13.34
N SER A 139 -2.38 -6.76 -12.87
CA SER A 139 -1.13 -6.77 -13.61
C SER A 139 -0.59 -8.18 -13.89
N GLY A 140 -0.89 -9.17 -13.02
CA GLY A 140 -0.50 -10.57 -13.19
C GLY A 140 -1.39 -11.40 -14.13
N PHE A 141 -2.48 -10.81 -14.64
CA PHE A 141 -3.48 -11.54 -15.44
C PHE A 141 -2.95 -12.16 -16.75
N TRP A 142 -1.80 -11.70 -17.25
CA TRP A 142 -1.23 -12.06 -18.57
C TRP A 142 0.00 -12.96 -18.49
N LEU A 143 0.36 -13.51 -17.32
CA LEU A 143 1.55 -14.36 -17.18
C LEU A 143 1.26 -15.79 -17.60
N ASP A 144 2.14 -16.38 -18.43
CA ASP A 144 1.97 -17.68 -19.09
C ASP A 144 1.83 -18.88 -18.14
N TRP A 145 2.43 -18.83 -16.95
CA TRP A 145 2.34 -19.89 -15.94
C TRP A 145 0.91 -20.10 -15.36
N LYS A 146 -0.03 -19.17 -15.57
CA LYS A 146 -1.46 -19.39 -15.29
C LYS A 146 -2.07 -20.53 -16.13
N ARG A 147 -1.43 -20.92 -17.22
CA ARG A 147 -1.88 -22.02 -18.07
C ARG A 147 -1.59 -23.38 -17.46
N ASP A 148 -0.55 -23.50 -16.63
CA ASP A 148 -0.04 -24.79 -16.13
C ASP A 148 -0.58 -25.16 -14.74
N GLY A 149 -1.48 -24.36 -14.14
CA GLY A 149 -2.17 -24.66 -12.88
C GLY A 149 -1.31 -24.59 -11.62
N ILE A 150 -0.04 -24.27 -11.73
CA ILE A 150 0.88 -24.06 -10.60
C ILE A 150 1.02 -22.55 -10.39
N ASP A 151 0.48 -22.05 -9.27
CA ASP A 151 0.58 -20.65 -8.90
C ASP A 151 1.70 -20.44 -7.86
N PRO A 152 2.86 -19.88 -8.25
CA PRO A 152 3.93 -19.59 -7.31
C PRO A 152 3.51 -18.67 -6.16
N ALA A 153 2.57 -17.74 -6.40
CA ALA A 153 2.09 -16.84 -5.36
C ALA A 153 1.20 -17.55 -4.33
N ALA A 154 0.44 -18.58 -4.74
CA ALA A 154 -0.27 -19.43 -3.78
C ALA A 154 0.71 -20.18 -2.87
N SER A 155 1.90 -20.54 -3.39
CA SER A 155 2.96 -21.18 -2.59
C SER A 155 3.56 -20.24 -1.55
N LEU A 156 3.63 -18.92 -1.81
CA LEU A 156 4.15 -17.96 -0.82
C LEU A 156 3.19 -17.71 0.34
N LEU A 157 1.87 -17.86 0.14
CA LEU A 157 0.90 -17.95 1.25
C LEU A 157 1.22 -19.14 2.15
N GLN A 158 1.62 -20.29 1.57
CA GLN A 158 1.99 -21.48 2.32
C GLN A 158 3.33 -21.32 3.06
N ALA A 159 4.28 -20.56 2.50
CA ALA A 159 5.50 -20.21 3.23
C ALA A 159 5.17 -19.44 4.51
N TYR A 160 4.26 -18.47 4.42
CA TYR A 160 3.79 -17.72 5.59
C TYR A 160 3.12 -18.64 6.64
N THR A 161 2.18 -19.50 6.22
CA THR A 161 1.46 -20.39 7.15
C THR A 161 2.39 -21.43 7.76
N LYS A 162 3.44 -21.87 7.05
CA LYS A 162 4.46 -22.75 7.60
C LYS A 162 5.27 -22.09 8.70
N VAL A 163 5.78 -20.85 8.45
CA VAL A 163 6.47 -20.09 9.50
C VAL A 163 5.54 -19.84 10.69
N LEU A 164 4.28 -19.51 10.45
CA LEU A 164 3.27 -19.31 11.50
C LEU A 164 3.13 -20.57 12.37
N ALA A 165 3.04 -21.75 11.75
CA ALA A 165 2.90 -23.03 12.44
C ALA A 165 4.15 -23.45 13.24
N GLU A 166 5.35 -23.11 12.74
CA GLU A 166 6.63 -23.51 13.35
C GLU A 166 7.14 -22.49 14.37
N ALA A 167 7.09 -21.18 14.07
CA ALA A 167 7.53 -20.11 14.98
C ALA A 167 6.55 -19.91 16.14
N LYS A 168 5.29 -20.21 15.94
CA LYS A 168 4.21 -20.16 16.94
C LYS A 168 4.12 -18.80 17.67
N PRO A 169 4.02 -17.66 16.98
CA PRO A 169 3.82 -16.36 17.61
C PRO A 169 2.53 -16.32 18.41
N ARG A 170 2.37 -15.35 19.31
CA ARG A 170 1.11 -15.15 20.03
C ARG A 170 0.02 -14.63 19.08
N PHE A 171 0.39 -13.69 18.23
CA PHE A 171 -0.46 -13.01 17.26
C PHE A 171 0.15 -13.03 15.86
N PHE A 172 -0.68 -12.79 14.84
CA PHE A 172 -0.19 -12.59 13.50
C PHE A 172 -1.02 -11.55 12.73
N ILE A 173 -0.38 -10.91 11.75
CA ILE A 173 -0.99 -10.04 10.74
C ILE A 173 -0.53 -10.53 9.37
N LEU A 174 -1.47 -10.89 8.49
CA LEU A 174 -1.22 -11.14 7.08
C LEU A 174 -1.97 -10.12 6.25
N GLU A 175 -1.26 -9.41 5.38
CA GLU A 175 -1.85 -8.49 4.41
C GLU A 175 -1.79 -9.08 3.00
N ASN A 176 -2.80 -8.76 2.19
CA ASN A 176 -2.78 -9.10 0.78
C ASN A 176 -3.71 -8.18 -0.03
N VAL A 177 -3.64 -8.27 -1.38
CA VAL A 177 -4.59 -7.55 -2.21
C VAL A 177 -6.01 -8.07 -2.00
N TYR A 178 -7.00 -7.16 -2.05
CA TYR A 178 -8.41 -7.53 -1.88
C TYR A 178 -8.91 -8.57 -2.90
N ALA A 179 -8.26 -8.66 -4.08
CA ALA A 179 -8.61 -9.63 -5.10
C ALA A 179 -8.42 -11.10 -4.67
N LEU A 180 -7.61 -11.37 -3.63
CA LEU A 180 -7.49 -12.70 -3.02
C LEU A 180 -8.84 -13.19 -2.47
N THR A 181 -9.71 -12.30 -2.02
CA THR A 181 -11.03 -12.64 -1.46
C THR A 181 -12.12 -12.86 -2.52
N PHE A 182 -11.80 -12.74 -3.81
CA PHE A 182 -12.79 -12.90 -4.87
C PHE A 182 -13.25 -14.34 -5.04
N ASN A 183 -14.56 -14.50 -5.25
CA ASN A 183 -15.17 -15.79 -5.55
C ASN A 183 -14.94 -16.19 -7.02
N ASN A 184 -13.68 -16.41 -7.41
CA ASN A 184 -13.29 -16.87 -8.73
C ASN A 184 -12.39 -18.12 -8.65
N LYS A 185 -12.12 -18.75 -9.82
CA LYS A 185 -11.39 -20.02 -9.90
C LYS A 185 -9.94 -19.94 -9.36
N ALA A 186 -9.31 -18.77 -9.38
CA ALA A 186 -7.94 -18.59 -8.90
C ALA A 186 -7.88 -18.23 -7.42
N SER A 187 -8.64 -17.22 -7.00
CA SER A 187 -8.56 -16.67 -5.65
C SER A 187 -9.22 -17.56 -4.59
N LYS A 188 -10.42 -18.08 -4.87
CA LYS A 188 -11.19 -18.82 -3.89
C LYS A 188 -10.44 -20.03 -3.31
N PRO A 189 -9.85 -20.95 -4.10
CA PRO A 189 -9.16 -22.11 -3.54
C PRO A 189 -7.91 -21.71 -2.72
N ALA A 190 -7.18 -20.68 -3.16
CA ALA A 190 -6.01 -20.19 -2.44
C ALA A 190 -6.38 -19.58 -1.09
N PHE A 191 -7.45 -18.79 -1.05
CA PHE A 191 -7.94 -18.17 0.17
C PHE A 191 -8.51 -19.19 1.16
N GLU A 192 -9.34 -20.12 0.69
CA GLU A 192 -9.87 -21.21 1.53
C GLU A 192 -8.77 -22.09 2.11
N ARG A 193 -7.72 -22.37 1.31
CA ARG A 193 -6.54 -23.11 1.77
C ARG A 193 -5.79 -22.34 2.84
N LEU A 194 -5.52 -21.04 2.64
CA LEU A 194 -4.89 -20.17 3.64
C LEU A 194 -5.62 -20.26 4.99
N LEU A 195 -6.94 -20.10 5.00
CA LEU A 195 -7.74 -20.12 6.22
C LEU A 195 -7.66 -21.49 6.93
N LYS A 196 -7.75 -22.60 6.18
CA LYS A 196 -7.60 -23.96 6.72
C LYS A 196 -6.22 -24.19 7.33
N GLU A 197 -5.16 -23.71 6.70
CA GLU A 197 -3.79 -23.86 7.21
C GLU A 197 -3.57 -23.03 8.49
N VAL A 198 -4.15 -21.84 8.60
CA VAL A 198 -4.15 -21.01 9.82
C VAL A 198 -4.88 -21.73 10.96
N GLU A 199 -6.07 -22.31 10.68
CA GLU A 199 -6.81 -23.09 11.67
C GLU A 199 -6.05 -24.34 12.13
N ALA A 200 -5.43 -25.06 11.17
CA ALA A 200 -4.62 -26.25 11.45
C ALA A 200 -3.36 -25.91 12.28
N ALA A 201 -2.80 -24.72 12.12
CA ALA A 201 -1.70 -24.20 12.94
C ALA A 201 -2.12 -23.83 14.37
N GLY A 202 -3.41 -23.91 14.69
CA GLY A 202 -3.94 -23.69 16.04
C GLY A 202 -4.34 -22.25 16.34
N TYR A 203 -4.58 -21.46 15.31
CA TYR A 203 -5.00 -20.06 15.45
C TYR A 203 -6.49 -19.88 15.22
N GLN A 204 -7.03 -18.85 15.84
CA GLN A 204 -8.31 -18.21 15.52
C GLN A 204 -8.01 -16.91 14.79
N TYR A 205 -8.93 -16.45 13.95
CA TYR A 205 -8.69 -15.31 13.08
C TYR A 205 -9.94 -14.50 12.75
N ARG A 206 -9.74 -13.27 12.29
CA ARG A 206 -10.71 -12.43 11.59
C ARG A 206 -10.05 -11.87 10.33
N TRP A 207 -10.86 -11.56 9.32
CA TRP A 207 -10.37 -10.86 8.15
C TRP A 207 -11.40 -9.87 7.60
N GLU A 208 -10.89 -8.80 7.04
CA GLU A 208 -11.70 -7.79 6.34
C GLU A 208 -10.89 -7.17 5.20
N VAL A 209 -11.61 -6.50 4.29
CA VAL A 209 -11.01 -5.61 3.29
C VAL A 209 -11.09 -4.18 3.80
N LEU A 210 -9.97 -3.65 4.23
CA LEU A 210 -9.83 -2.28 4.70
C LEU A 210 -9.42 -1.37 3.54
N ASN A 211 -10.07 -0.21 3.40
CA ASN A 211 -9.62 0.81 2.46
C ASN A 211 -8.77 1.83 3.21
N ALA A 212 -7.52 2.01 2.81
CA ALA A 212 -6.57 2.88 3.50
C ALA A 212 -7.09 4.32 3.70
N ALA A 213 -7.89 4.84 2.75
CA ALA A 213 -8.50 6.16 2.87
C ALA A 213 -9.44 6.29 4.08
N ASP A 214 -10.11 5.20 4.46
CA ASP A 214 -11.05 5.17 5.60
C ASP A 214 -10.32 5.21 6.95
N HIS A 215 -8.98 5.07 6.93
CA HIS A 215 -8.10 5.10 8.09
C HIS A 215 -7.10 6.27 8.08
N GLY A 216 -7.37 7.33 7.29
CA GLY A 216 -6.58 8.55 7.27
C GLY A 216 -5.39 8.55 6.29
N VAL A 217 -5.22 7.52 5.49
CA VAL A 217 -4.22 7.51 4.41
C VAL A 217 -4.76 8.31 3.22
N PRO A 218 -3.98 9.21 2.59
CA PRO A 218 -4.44 10.00 1.44
C PRO A 218 -4.48 9.19 0.13
N GLN A 219 -4.90 7.92 0.23
CA GLN A 219 -4.96 7.00 -0.90
C GLN A 219 -6.11 6.00 -0.74
N ALA A 220 -6.95 5.88 -1.77
CA ALA A 220 -7.94 4.82 -1.91
C ALA A 220 -7.21 3.52 -2.31
N ARG A 221 -6.89 2.69 -1.30
CA ARG A 221 -6.11 1.46 -1.44
C ARG A 221 -6.76 0.34 -0.63
N PRO A 222 -7.68 -0.44 -1.22
CA PRO A 222 -8.27 -1.57 -0.54
C PRO A 222 -7.28 -2.73 -0.40
N ARG A 223 -7.18 -3.27 0.83
CA ARG A 223 -6.32 -4.41 1.18
C ARG A 223 -7.05 -5.36 2.12
N MET A 224 -6.84 -6.65 1.89
CA MET A 224 -7.30 -7.67 2.80
C MET A 224 -6.31 -7.78 3.97
N PHE A 225 -6.82 -7.70 5.18
CA PHE A 225 -6.09 -8.03 6.39
C PHE A 225 -6.69 -9.25 7.05
N LEU A 226 -5.83 -10.19 7.40
CA LEU A 226 -6.15 -11.37 8.20
C LEU A 226 -5.34 -11.26 9.48
N VAL A 227 -6.02 -11.06 10.60
CA VAL A 227 -5.42 -10.97 11.93
C VAL A 227 -5.83 -12.14 12.78
N GLY A 228 -5.00 -12.60 13.67
CA GLY A 228 -5.37 -13.70 14.54
C GLY A 228 -4.44 -13.89 15.71
N SER A 229 -4.85 -14.82 16.56
CA SER A 229 -4.17 -15.17 17.79
C SER A 229 -4.22 -16.68 18.01
N ARG A 230 -3.31 -17.19 18.86
CA ARG A 230 -3.46 -18.57 19.38
C ARG A 230 -4.80 -18.69 20.10
N LYS A 231 -5.42 -19.87 20.06
CA LYS A 231 -6.74 -20.12 20.69
C LYS A 231 -6.83 -19.79 22.17
N ARG A 232 -5.70 -19.63 22.87
CA ARG A 232 -5.65 -19.25 24.30
C ARG A 232 -5.50 -17.74 24.53
N GLU A 233 -5.18 -16.99 23.48
CA GLU A 233 -5.06 -15.52 23.51
C GLU A 233 -6.39 -14.91 23.06
N PRO A 234 -6.72 -13.68 23.46
CA PRO A 234 -7.88 -12.98 22.93
C PRO A 234 -7.75 -12.76 21.43
N LEU A 235 -8.88 -12.86 20.69
CA LEU A 235 -8.88 -12.61 19.25
C LEU A 235 -8.90 -11.09 18.99
N PRO A 236 -7.92 -10.54 18.26
CA PRO A 236 -7.93 -9.12 17.91
C PRO A 236 -9.09 -8.79 16.97
N ASP A 237 -9.62 -7.57 17.11
CA ASP A 237 -10.54 -6.99 16.15
C ASP A 237 -9.79 -6.35 14.98
N LEU A 238 -10.51 -5.87 13.97
CA LEU A 238 -9.99 -5.01 12.93
C LEU A 238 -10.40 -3.56 13.21
N PRO A 239 -9.61 -2.56 12.80
CA PRO A 239 -9.88 -1.17 13.17
C PRO A 239 -11.15 -0.66 12.50
N GLU A 240 -11.96 0.07 13.25
CA GLU A 240 -13.09 0.81 12.69
C GLU A 240 -12.63 1.97 11.82
N ALA A 241 -13.41 2.30 10.79
CA ALA A 241 -13.15 3.43 9.92
C ALA A 241 -13.22 4.75 10.71
N THR A 242 -12.15 5.54 10.65
CA THR A 242 -12.06 6.87 11.26
C THR A 242 -12.38 8.00 10.28
N HIS A 243 -12.35 7.72 8.98
CA HIS A 243 -12.59 8.66 7.89
C HIS A 243 -13.64 8.12 6.92
N SER A 244 -14.32 9.01 6.21
CA SER A 244 -15.29 8.64 5.17
C SER A 244 -15.29 9.66 4.03
N GLY A 245 -15.77 9.25 2.85
CA GLY A 245 -15.93 10.16 1.71
C GLY A 245 -16.94 11.27 2.01
N ARG A 246 -16.62 12.50 1.61
CA ARG A 246 -17.52 13.67 1.79
C ARG A 246 -18.93 13.48 1.21
N TRP A 247 -19.07 12.54 0.29
CA TRP A 247 -20.31 12.26 -0.45
C TRP A 247 -21.03 11.00 0.04
N GLU A 248 -20.48 10.28 1.00
CA GLU A 248 -21.13 9.11 1.58
C GLU A 248 -22.14 9.55 2.64
N ARG A 249 -23.40 9.09 2.49
CA ARG A 249 -24.49 9.41 3.44
C ARG A 249 -24.17 8.98 4.89
N ARG A 250 -23.23 8.07 5.09
CA ARG A 250 -22.72 7.63 6.41
C ARG A 250 -21.87 8.68 7.11
N ALA A 251 -21.16 9.55 6.38
CA ALA A 251 -20.24 10.53 6.95
C ALA A 251 -20.91 11.49 7.95
N SER A 252 -22.18 11.80 7.76
CA SER A 252 -22.93 12.72 8.62
C SER A 252 -23.52 12.08 9.90
N SER A 253 -23.56 10.74 9.98
CA SER A 253 -24.19 10.01 11.11
C SER A 253 -23.21 9.35 12.06
N THR A 254 -21.94 9.14 11.66
CA THR A 254 -20.94 8.37 12.43
C THR A 254 -19.87 9.23 13.11
N GLY A 255 -19.84 10.55 12.88
CA GLY A 255 -18.76 11.41 13.40
C GLY A 255 -17.41 11.19 12.72
N ALA A 256 -17.34 10.41 11.64
CA ALA A 256 -16.12 10.15 10.89
C ALA A 256 -15.56 11.43 10.24
N LEU A 257 -14.23 11.58 10.25
CA LEU A 257 -13.55 12.68 9.58
C LEU A 257 -13.64 12.54 8.05
N PRO A 258 -13.56 13.62 7.27
CA PRO A 258 -13.46 13.51 5.83
C PRO A 258 -12.13 12.87 5.42
N HIS A 259 -12.12 12.10 4.31
CA HIS A 259 -10.88 11.56 3.72
C HIS A 259 -9.84 12.66 3.51
N ILE A 260 -8.58 12.33 3.77
CA ILE A 260 -7.43 13.20 3.46
C ILE A 260 -7.25 13.22 1.94
N THR A 261 -7.24 14.40 1.35
CA THR A 261 -7.06 14.59 -0.09
C THR A 261 -5.58 14.60 -0.49
N THR A 262 -5.30 14.37 -1.78
CA THR A 262 -3.92 14.50 -2.30
C THR A 262 -3.39 15.92 -2.16
N GLY A 263 -4.24 16.93 -2.36
CA GLY A 263 -3.85 18.33 -2.17
C GLY A 263 -3.44 18.63 -0.73
N GLU A 264 -4.22 18.17 0.26
CA GLU A 264 -3.86 18.27 1.68
C GLU A 264 -2.58 17.49 1.99
N ALA A 265 -2.42 16.28 1.44
CA ALA A 265 -1.24 15.45 1.67
C ALA A 265 0.05 16.06 1.12
N LEU A 266 0.00 16.72 0.00
CA LEU A 266 1.17 17.31 -0.67
C LEU A 266 1.36 18.80 -0.37
N ALA A 267 0.45 19.44 0.38
CA ALA A 267 0.58 20.85 0.74
C ALA A 267 1.89 21.13 1.49
N GLY A 268 2.57 22.21 1.14
CA GLY A 268 3.83 22.61 1.77
C GLY A 268 5.02 21.69 1.51
N LEU A 269 4.87 20.66 0.67
CA LEU A 269 5.97 19.79 0.28
C LEU A 269 6.83 20.51 -0.78
N ILE A 270 8.06 20.83 -0.42
CA ILE A 270 9.05 21.35 -1.37
C ILE A 270 9.81 20.18 -1.96
N THR A 271 9.73 20.00 -3.27
CA THR A 271 10.44 18.95 -3.99
C THR A 271 11.30 19.53 -5.11
N GLN A 272 12.43 18.87 -5.37
CA GLN A 272 13.26 19.21 -6.54
C GLN A 272 12.80 18.38 -7.75
N PRO A 273 12.93 18.90 -8.99
CA PRO A 273 12.68 18.15 -10.20
C PRO A 273 13.51 16.87 -10.26
N GLU A 274 12.86 15.77 -10.66
CA GLU A 274 13.52 14.48 -10.90
C GLU A 274 13.71 14.24 -12.40
N SER A 275 14.83 13.66 -12.80
CA SER A 275 15.15 13.41 -14.22
C SER A 275 14.12 12.52 -14.93
N GLU A 276 13.46 11.64 -14.16
CA GLU A 276 12.48 10.68 -14.67
C GLU A 276 11.02 11.11 -14.47
N GLU A 277 10.75 12.34 -14.04
CA GLU A 277 9.39 12.83 -13.84
C GLU A 277 8.62 13.11 -15.14
N VAL A 278 9.36 13.36 -16.23
CA VAL A 278 8.77 13.62 -17.55
C VAL A 278 8.12 12.35 -18.10
N VAL A 279 6.86 12.45 -18.52
CA VAL A 279 6.13 11.32 -19.11
C VAL A 279 6.52 11.15 -20.58
N ARG A 280 7.51 10.28 -20.83
CA ARG A 280 8.08 9.98 -22.15
C ARG A 280 7.38 8.80 -22.82
N GLY A 281 6.10 8.78 -22.93
CA GLY A 281 5.37 7.74 -23.64
C GLY A 281 4.73 8.29 -24.91
N GLN A 282 4.27 7.43 -25.78
CA GLN A 282 3.56 7.79 -27.02
C GLN A 282 2.45 8.81 -26.77
N TRP A 283 1.81 8.75 -25.59
CA TRP A 283 0.64 9.54 -25.23
C TRP A 283 0.90 10.60 -24.16
N GLY A 284 2.15 10.75 -23.69
CA GLY A 284 2.50 11.69 -22.63
C GLY A 284 2.18 13.15 -22.98
N HIS A 285 2.25 13.51 -24.26
CA HIS A 285 1.94 14.84 -24.78
C HIS A 285 0.46 15.21 -24.61
N LEU A 286 -0.42 14.26 -24.33
CA LEU A 286 -1.85 14.51 -24.11
C LEU A 286 -2.19 14.95 -22.68
N LEU A 287 -1.30 14.72 -21.71
CA LEU A 287 -1.56 15.04 -20.30
C LEU A 287 -1.94 16.51 -20.04
N PRO A 288 -1.34 17.54 -20.70
CA PRO A 288 -1.68 18.92 -20.42
C PRO A 288 -3.15 19.29 -20.62
N GLU A 289 -3.85 18.66 -21.56
CA GLU A 289 -5.25 18.93 -21.81
C GLU A 289 -6.20 18.17 -20.88
N ILE A 290 -5.75 17.07 -20.26
CA ILE A 290 -6.57 16.28 -19.33
C ILE A 290 -6.70 17.06 -18.01
N PRO A 291 -7.93 17.35 -17.55
CA PRO A 291 -8.15 17.99 -16.25
C PRO A 291 -7.64 17.12 -15.08
N PRO A 292 -7.26 17.72 -13.93
CA PRO A 292 -7.03 16.98 -12.70
C PRO A 292 -8.22 16.05 -12.36
N GLY A 293 -7.93 14.79 -12.00
CA GLY A 293 -8.93 13.79 -11.68
C GLY A 293 -9.56 13.06 -12.86
N ASP A 294 -9.27 13.47 -14.09
CA ASP A 294 -9.75 12.80 -15.31
C ASP A 294 -8.62 11.93 -15.92
N ASN A 295 -8.94 11.23 -17.00
CA ASN A 295 -8.04 10.30 -17.66
C ASN A 295 -8.26 10.37 -19.20
N TYR A 296 -7.75 9.37 -19.92
CA TYR A 296 -7.89 9.29 -21.39
C TYR A 296 -9.32 9.44 -21.91
N LEU A 297 -10.35 9.19 -21.09
CA LEU A 297 -11.75 9.36 -21.48
C LEU A 297 -12.07 10.81 -21.85
N HIS A 298 -11.26 11.78 -21.38
CA HIS A 298 -11.32 13.17 -21.84
C HIS A 298 -11.31 13.27 -23.37
N TYR A 299 -10.52 12.45 -24.04
CA TYR A 299 -10.39 12.42 -25.52
C TYR A 299 -11.38 11.47 -26.20
N THR A 300 -12.57 11.28 -25.65
CA THR A 300 -13.62 10.48 -26.28
C THR A 300 -14.76 11.35 -26.79
N GLU A 301 -15.45 10.90 -27.84
CA GLU A 301 -16.66 11.56 -28.35
C GLU A 301 -17.72 11.70 -27.25
N ARG A 302 -17.88 10.67 -26.42
CA ARG A 302 -18.86 10.67 -25.31
C ARG A 302 -18.62 11.76 -24.28
N LYS A 303 -17.37 12.24 -24.12
CA LYS A 303 -17.02 13.39 -23.27
C LYS A 303 -17.12 14.73 -24.02
N GLY A 304 -17.50 14.71 -25.31
CA GLY A 304 -17.65 15.90 -26.14
C GLY A 304 -16.33 16.48 -26.64
N HIS A 305 -15.26 15.68 -26.69
CA HIS A 305 -13.99 16.16 -27.20
C HIS A 305 -14.07 16.45 -28.72
N PRO A 306 -13.61 17.63 -29.20
CA PRO A 306 -13.76 18.02 -30.61
C PRO A 306 -12.99 17.12 -31.58
N ASN A 307 -11.90 16.52 -31.13
CA ASN A 307 -11.10 15.57 -31.90
C ASN A 307 -10.89 14.28 -31.09
N PRO A 308 -11.86 13.34 -31.07
CA PRO A 308 -11.75 12.11 -30.28
C PRO A 308 -10.56 11.26 -30.74
N LEU A 309 -9.73 10.83 -29.80
CA LEU A 309 -8.57 9.96 -30.06
C LEU A 309 -8.77 8.53 -29.61
N PHE A 310 -9.71 8.30 -28.69
CA PHE A 310 -9.99 7.00 -28.11
C PHE A 310 -11.48 6.68 -28.13
N GLU A 311 -11.78 5.40 -28.29
CA GLU A 311 -13.13 4.89 -28.05
C GLU A 311 -13.42 4.81 -26.56
N TRP A 312 -14.69 4.88 -26.20
CA TRP A 312 -15.15 4.75 -24.82
C TRP A 312 -14.75 3.40 -24.21
N ARG A 313 -14.00 3.44 -23.08
CA ARG A 313 -13.49 2.25 -22.37
C ARG A 313 -12.55 1.34 -23.18
N SER A 314 -11.89 1.87 -24.21
CA SER A 314 -10.90 1.13 -25.00
C SER A 314 -9.54 0.94 -24.29
N ARG A 315 -9.32 1.61 -23.16
CA ARG A 315 -8.11 1.51 -22.34
C ARG A 315 -8.47 1.27 -20.88
N TYR A 316 -7.46 0.93 -20.06
CA TYR A 316 -7.63 0.83 -18.60
C TYR A 316 -8.04 2.19 -18.03
N TRP A 317 -8.78 2.18 -16.93
CA TRP A 317 -9.17 3.41 -16.26
C TRP A 317 -7.96 4.27 -15.82
N SER A 318 -6.84 3.64 -15.44
CA SER A 318 -5.60 4.32 -15.05
C SER A 318 -4.77 4.88 -16.22
N PHE A 319 -5.19 4.64 -17.48
CA PHE A 319 -4.48 5.18 -18.64
C PHE A 319 -4.63 6.69 -18.70
N LEU A 320 -3.51 7.41 -18.69
CA LEU A 320 -3.39 8.88 -18.62
C LEU A 320 -4.16 9.50 -17.43
N LEU A 321 -4.38 8.74 -16.36
CA LEU A 321 -5.07 9.22 -15.17
C LEU A 321 -4.23 10.28 -14.44
N LYS A 322 -4.84 11.42 -14.15
CA LYS A 322 -4.24 12.46 -13.29
C LYS A 322 -4.83 12.42 -11.89
N LEU A 323 -4.03 12.79 -10.90
CA LEU A 323 -4.50 13.02 -9.55
C LEU A 323 -5.51 14.17 -9.49
N ASP A 324 -6.49 14.01 -8.62
CA ASP A 324 -7.41 15.07 -8.21
C ASP A 324 -6.95 15.63 -6.86
N PRO A 325 -6.56 16.91 -6.78
CA PRO A 325 -6.12 17.49 -5.51
C PRO A 325 -7.23 17.50 -4.43
N MET A 326 -8.49 17.34 -4.83
CA MET A 326 -9.66 17.35 -3.93
C MET A 326 -10.09 15.96 -3.46
N ARG A 327 -9.36 14.90 -3.82
CA ARG A 327 -9.67 13.50 -3.48
C ARG A 327 -8.44 12.74 -2.99
N PRO A 328 -8.61 11.64 -2.25
CA PRO A 328 -7.52 10.68 -2.03
C PRO A 328 -6.95 10.19 -3.37
N ALA A 329 -5.65 9.93 -3.42
CA ALA A 329 -5.03 9.30 -4.58
C ALA A 329 -5.72 7.95 -4.88
N PRO A 330 -5.92 7.58 -6.14
CA PRO A 330 -6.23 6.20 -6.47
C PRO A 330 -5.04 5.31 -6.13
N THR A 331 -5.26 3.99 -6.07
CA THR A 331 -4.19 3.03 -5.79
C THR A 331 -2.99 3.25 -6.71
N ILE A 332 -1.85 3.59 -6.12
CA ILE A 332 -0.56 3.76 -6.80
C ILE A 332 0.03 2.37 -7.03
N GLN A 333 0.41 2.09 -8.28
CA GLN A 333 0.93 0.80 -8.71
C GLN A 333 2.44 0.71 -8.51
N ALA A 334 2.93 -0.50 -8.24
CA ALA A 334 4.35 -0.79 -8.12
C ALA A 334 5.09 -0.65 -9.46
N GLN A 335 4.49 -1.14 -10.54
CA GLN A 335 5.08 -1.13 -11.88
C GLN A 335 4.09 -0.53 -12.91
N PRO A 336 3.88 0.80 -12.88
CA PRO A 336 3.03 1.45 -13.86
C PRO A 336 3.72 1.45 -15.23
N GLY A 337 2.98 1.13 -16.28
CA GLY A 337 3.45 1.32 -17.65
C GLY A 337 3.71 2.81 -17.97
N PRO A 338 4.31 3.12 -19.12
CA PRO A 338 4.74 4.49 -19.46
C PRO A 338 3.59 5.51 -19.48
N ASN A 339 2.38 5.07 -19.81
CA ASN A 339 1.18 5.92 -19.89
C ASN A 339 0.14 5.60 -18.80
N VAL A 340 0.55 4.89 -17.75
CA VAL A 340 -0.32 4.51 -16.64
C VAL A 340 -0.06 5.43 -15.45
N GLY A 341 -1.12 6.14 -15.01
CA GLY A 341 -1.09 7.02 -13.85
C GLY A 341 -1.34 6.29 -12.52
N PRO A 342 -1.53 7.02 -11.44
CA PRO A 342 -1.83 8.46 -11.46
C PRO A 342 -0.59 9.34 -11.70
N PHE A 343 -0.74 10.31 -12.59
CA PHE A 343 0.22 11.39 -12.81
C PHE A 343 -0.14 12.59 -11.92
N HIS A 344 0.86 13.39 -11.58
CA HIS A 344 0.61 14.66 -10.90
C HIS A 344 -0.23 15.61 -11.78
N TRP A 345 -1.03 16.45 -11.17
CA TRP A 345 -1.84 17.44 -11.93
C TRP A 345 -0.99 18.44 -12.73
N GLU A 346 0.31 18.56 -12.44
CA GLU A 346 1.31 19.31 -13.22
C GLU A 346 1.88 18.52 -14.43
N ASN A 347 1.20 17.47 -14.88
CA ASN A 347 1.52 16.71 -16.10
C ASN A 347 2.85 15.92 -16.05
N ARG A 348 3.25 15.48 -14.89
CA ARG A 348 4.48 14.73 -14.63
C ARG A 348 4.22 13.48 -13.79
N ARG A 349 5.21 12.62 -13.68
CA ARG A 349 5.19 11.53 -12.69
C ARG A 349 5.28 12.11 -11.28
N LEU A 350 4.78 11.34 -10.32
CA LEU A 350 4.97 11.67 -8.92
C LEU A 350 6.45 11.55 -8.53
N ARG A 351 6.96 12.51 -7.78
CA ARG A 351 8.29 12.49 -7.20
C ARG A 351 8.35 11.57 -5.99
N VAL A 352 9.54 11.09 -5.62
CA VAL A 352 9.71 10.19 -4.47
C VAL A 352 9.15 10.78 -3.16
N PRO A 353 9.38 12.05 -2.81
CA PRO A 353 8.78 12.63 -1.61
C PRO A 353 7.25 12.68 -1.65
N GLU A 354 6.64 12.84 -2.84
CA GLU A 354 5.18 12.80 -3.01
C GLU A 354 4.64 11.39 -2.81
N LEU A 355 5.28 10.38 -3.41
CA LEU A 355 4.93 8.97 -3.20
C LEU A 355 5.01 8.60 -1.72
N ARG A 356 6.10 9.00 -1.04
CA ARG A 356 6.33 8.77 0.37
C ARG A 356 5.18 9.31 1.22
N ARG A 357 4.76 10.56 1.01
CA ARG A 357 3.63 11.16 1.72
C ARG A 357 2.29 10.52 1.42
N LEU A 358 2.02 10.16 0.16
CA LEU A 358 0.77 9.51 -0.24
C LEU A 358 0.63 8.10 0.34
N PHE A 359 1.73 7.49 0.78
CA PHE A 359 1.74 6.23 1.51
C PHE A 359 1.92 6.40 3.02
N THR A 360 2.03 7.62 3.53
CA THR A 360 2.24 7.90 4.95
C THR A 360 3.57 7.40 5.53
N PHE A 361 4.60 7.23 4.70
CA PHE A 361 5.95 7.06 5.20
C PHE A 361 6.45 8.36 5.85
N PRO A 362 7.33 8.30 6.85
CA PRO A 362 7.99 9.48 7.42
C PRO A 362 8.74 10.30 6.38
N ASP A 363 8.76 11.62 6.52
CA ASP A 363 9.40 12.51 5.52
C ASP A 363 10.93 12.32 5.43
N ASP A 364 11.54 11.76 6.45
CA ASP A 364 12.96 11.42 6.53
C ASP A 364 13.27 9.93 6.26
N PHE A 365 12.29 9.14 5.85
CA PHE A 365 12.50 7.77 5.43
C PHE A 365 13.18 7.74 4.05
N GLU A 366 14.30 7.04 3.92
CA GLU A 366 15.11 7.01 2.72
C GLU A 366 14.91 5.71 1.93
N PHE A 367 14.53 5.81 0.67
CA PHE A 367 14.47 4.65 -0.23
C PHE A 367 15.80 4.49 -0.96
N VAL A 368 16.27 3.25 -1.09
CA VAL A 368 17.46 2.86 -1.86
C VAL A 368 17.04 2.30 -3.22
N GLY A 369 17.88 2.49 -4.23
CA GLY A 369 17.68 1.97 -5.57
C GLY A 369 17.29 3.02 -6.60
N ARG A 370 17.12 2.58 -7.87
CA ARG A 370 16.72 3.44 -8.98
C ARG A 370 15.24 3.83 -8.83
N ARG A 371 14.84 4.91 -9.50
CA ARG A 371 13.46 5.43 -9.44
C ARG A 371 12.39 4.36 -9.68
N ALA A 372 12.63 3.41 -10.61
CA ALA A 372 11.70 2.31 -10.88
C ALA A 372 11.60 1.33 -9.70
N SER A 373 12.73 1.03 -9.04
CA SER A 373 12.77 0.21 -7.84
C SER A 373 12.05 0.91 -6.68
N VAL A 374 12.32 2.19 -6.44
CA VAL A 374 11.59 2.98 -5.43
C VAL A 374 10.10 2.99 -5.70
N GLN A 375 9.66 3.14 -6.96
CA GLN A 375 8.25 3.03 -7.33
C GLN A 375 7.67 1.66 -6.98
N ALA A 376 8.44 0.59 -7.21
CA ALA A 376 8.02 -0.78 -6.90
C ALA A 376 7.93 -0.99 -5.37
N GLN A 377 8.94 -0.58 -4.63
CA GLN A 377 8.97 -0.64 -3.17
C GLN A 377 7.76 0.06 -2.54
N VAL A 378 7.52 1.32 -2.92
CA VAL A 378 6.39 2.10 -2.41
C VAL A 378 5.06 1.49 -2.85
N GLY A 379 4.92 1.14 -4.14
CA GLY A 379 3.67 0.61 -4.69
C GLY A 379 3.27 -0.76 -4.12
N ASN A 380 4.25 -1.58 -3.69
CA ASN A 380 4.02 -2.85 -3.01
C ASN A 380 3.76 -2.69 -1.52
N SER A 381 4.20 -1.60 -0.91
CA SER A 381 4.10 -1.40 0.54
C SER A 381 2.66 -1.34 1.05
N VAL A 382 2.50 -1.79 2.27
CA VAL A 382 1.37 -1.43 3.13
C VAL A 382 1.61 0.00 3.63
N PRO A 383 0.65 0.92 3.53
CA PRO A 383 0.79 2.24 4.13
C PRO A 383 1.02 2.14 5.65
N PRO A 384 2.12 2.70 6.20
CA PRO A 384 2.45 2.60 7.61
C PRO A 384 1.31 2.98 8.56
N LEU A 385 0.56 4.04 8.27
CA LEU A 385 -0.57 4.44 9.10
C LEU A 385 -1.68 3.38 9.15
N LEU A 386 -1.99 2.71 8.02
CA LEU A 386 -2.96 1.62 8.01
C LEU A 386 -2.47 0.43 8.81
N ALA A 387 -1.18 0.07 8.63
CA ALA A 387 -0.53 -1.01 9.39
C ALA A 387 -0.55 -0.72 10.90
N GLN A 388 -0.28 0.52 11.31
CA GLN A 388 -0.36 0.96 12.70
C GLN A 388 -1.77 0.75 13.27
N ARG A 389 -2.82 1.18 12.55
CA ARG A 389 -4.22 1.01 13.02
C ARG A 389 -4.60 -0.46 13.23
N VAL A 390 -4.10 -1.35 12.38
CA VAL A 390 -4.32 -2.80 12.54
C VAL A 390 -3.53 -3.33 13.73
N ALA A 391 -2.27 -2.95 13.90
CA ALA A 391 -1.43 -3.42 15.00
C ALA A 391 -1.89 -2.90 16.37
N GLU A 392 -2.43 -1.68 16.46
CA GLU A 392 -3.01 -1.10 17.68
C GLU A 392 -4.14 -1.98 18.26
N GLN A 393 -4.87 -2.74 17.43
CA GLN A 393 -5.90 -3.67 17.90
C GLN A 393 -5.29 -4.85 18.68
N ILE A 394 -4.05 -5.24 18.34
CA ILE A 394 -3.31 -6.29 19.06
C ILE A 394 -2.68 -5.72 20.32
N THR A 395 -2.10 -4.51 20.22
CA THR A 395 -1.48 -3.82 21.37
C THR A 395 -2.46 -3.65 22.53
N SER A 396 -3.73 -3.39 22.24
CA SER A 396 -4.78 -3.23 23.25
C SER A 396 -5.09 -4.53 24.05
N LEU A 397 -4.58 -5.69 23.58
CA LEU A 397 -4.82 -7.01 24.19
C LEU A 397 -3.62 -7.53 25.02
N ILE A 398 -2.47 -6.87 24.93
CA ILE A 398 -1.22 -7.25 25.59
C ILE A 398 -1.00 -6.38 26.83
#